data_713240a9da3166a1bc2fcf26c025c169
#
_entry.id   713240a9da3166a1bc2fcf26c025c169
#
_cell.length_a   1.000
_cell.length_b   1.000
_cell.length_c   1.000
_cell.angle_alpha   90.00
_cell.angle_beta   90.00
_cell.angle_gamma   90.00
#
_symmetry.space_group_name_H-M   'P 1'
#
loop_
_entity.id
_entity.type
_entity.pdbx_description
1 polymer ?
#
loop_
_entity_poly.entity_id
_entity_poly.type
_entity_poly.pdbx_seq_one_letter_code
_entity_poly.pdbx_strand_id
1 'polypeptide(L)'
;VLSKLTAKVIFHNAPFDIRVVKHHVGCRLEAFWDTLIAGQILNENEAHGLKYMHGKYISKSDEQTFSDLFGNTLFKYIPIEYAYLYAAHDAIDTYELYEYQKPLLASTDKDMVDLNWLYRNIEIPMIDVIVDLEDIGVAIDTEYLATLHEKYTNNLVKALDKCINEISDYMPNIEKYNASHIDNPFRLPP
;
A
#
# COMPACT_ATOMS: atom_id res chain seq x y z
N VAL A 1 18.54 -13.64 17.44
CA VAL A 1 17.30 -14.45 17.68
C VAL A 1 16.59 -14.72 16.38
N LEU A 2 16.25 -13.68 15.58
CA LEU A 2 15.49 -13.85 14.31
C LEU A 2 16.20 -14.72 13.26
N SER A 3 17.53 -14.65 13.16
CA SER A 3 18.34 -15.47 12.25
C SER A 3 18.35 -16.99 12.58
N LYS A 4 17.77 -17.38 13.70
CA LYS A 4 17.63 -18.78 14.13
C LYS A 4 16.16 -19.22 14.22
N LEU A 5 15.25 -18.44 13.67
CA LEU A 5 13.84 -18.80 13.64
C LEU A 5 13.64 -20.03 12.73
N THR A 6 13.18 -21.11 13.34
CA THR A 6 12.67 -22.30 12.62
C THR A 6 11.14 -22.24 12.43
N ALA A 7 10.51 -21.22 12.99
CA ALA A 7 9.08 -21.00 12.89
C ALA A 7 8.68 -20.50 11.49
N LYS A 8 7.53 -20.95 11.04
CA LYS A 8 6.90 -20.42 9.82
C LYS A 8 6.41 -18.99 10.07
N VAL A 9 6.80 -18.05 9.22
CA VAL A 9 6.43 -16.65 9.37
C VAL A 9 5.27 -16.31 8.44
N ILE A 10 4.23 -15.72 9.03
CA ILE A 10 3.03 -15.26 8.33
C ILE A 10 3.09 -13.74 8.27
N PHE A 11 2.83 -13.19 7.10
CA PHE A 11 2.88 -11.75 6.84
C PHE A 11 1.54 -11.23 6.31
N HIS A 12 1.41 -9.91 6.34
CA HIS A 12 0.50 -9.16 5.50
C HIS A 12 1.31 -8.11 4.74
N ASN A 13 1.59 -8.34 3.45
CA ASN A 13 2.52 -7.58 2.62
C ASN A 13 4.00 -7.86 2.98
N ALA A 14 4.38 -9.13 2.88
CA ALA A 14 5.70 -9.65 3.22
C ALA A 14 6.90 -8.87 2.66
N PRO A 15 6.91 -8.34 1.41
CA PRO A 15 8.05 -7.58 0.89
C PRO A 15 8.46 -6.42 1.78
N PHE A 16 7.50 -5.69 2.35
CA PHE A 16 7.78 -4.57 3.25
C PHE A 16 8.52 -5.03 4.52
N ASP A 17 7.96 -6.01 5.24
CA ASP A 17 8.52 -6.47 6.51
C ASP A 17 9.86 -7.17 6.33
N ILE A 18 10.02 -7.98 5.28
CA ILE A 18 11.29 -8.66 4.97
C ILE A 18 12.39 -7.64 4.72
N ARG A 19 12.12 -6.58 3.98
CA ARG A 19 13.10 -5.50 3.74
C ARG A 19 13.46 -4.74 5.02
N VAL A 20 12.46 -4.38 5.83
CA VAL A 20 12.69 -3.70 7.11
C VAL A 20 13.58 -4.56 8.02
N VAL A 21 13.28 -5.84 8.17
CA VAL A 21 14.07 -6.76 9.00
C VAL A 21 15.48 -6.97 8.41
N LYS A 22 15.59 -7.13 7.08
CA LYS A 22 16.87 -7.26 6.40
C LYS A 22 17.77 -6.04 6.64
N HIS A 23 17.23 -4.83 6.52
CA HIS A 23 18.01 -3.60 6.68
C HIS A 23 18.37 -3.28 8.14
N HIS A 24 17.46 -3.52 9.08
CA HIS A 24 17.68 -3.13 10.48
C HIS A 24 18.27 -4.23 11.36
N VAL A 25 18.04 -5.49 11.02
CA VAL A 25 18.46 -6.65 11.83
C VAL A 25 19.55 -7.48 11.12
N GLY A 26 19.74 -7.27 9.82
CA GLY A 26 20.74 -7.99 9.01
C GLY A 26 20.37 -9.46 8.76
N CYS A 27 19.09 -9.84 8.88
CA CYS A 27 18.64 -11.19 8.54
C CYS A 27 17.46 -11.12 7.54
N ARG A 28 17.41 -12.09 6.62
CA ARG A 28 16.29 -12.25 5.69
C ARG A 28 15.32 -13.28 6.26
N LEU A 29 14.07 -12.93 6.34
CA LEU A 29 12.99 -13.85 6.71
C LEU A 29 12.42 -14.46 5.43
N GLU A 30 11.95 -15.70 5.53
CA GLU A 30 11.24 -16.40 4.45
C GLU A 30 9.73 -16.35 4.73
N ALA A 31 8.95 -15.97 3.72
CA ALA A 31 7.51 -15.96 3.82
C ALA A 31 6.95 -17.39 3.73
N PHE A 32 6.28 -17.83 4.77
CA PHE A 32 5.48 -19.04 4.72
C PHE A 32 4.07 -18.76 4.17
N TRP A 33 3.52 -17.60 4.53
CA TRP A 33 2.21 -17.13 4.11
C TRP A 33 2.19 -15.60 4.05
N ASP A 34 1.47 -15.07 3.06
CA ASP A 34 1.14 -13.65 2.95
C ASP A 34 -0.37 -13.49 2.77
N THR A 35 -1.04 -12.89 3.74
CA THR A 35 -2.50 -12.78 3.75
C THR A 35 -3.03 -11.78 2.73
N LEU A 36 -2.22 -10.78 2.32
CA LEU A 36 -2.59 -9.85 1.26
C LEU A 36 -2.64 -10.58 -0.09
N ILE A 37 -1.59 -11.32 -0.43
CA ILE A 37 -1.50 -12.08 -1.69
C ILE A 37 -2.57 -13.18 -1.72
N ALA A 38 -2.77 -13.90 -0.61
CA ALA A 38 -3.82 -14.90 -0.51
C ALA A 38 -5.21 -14.29 -0.74
N GLY A 39 -5.45 -13.08 -0.21
CA GLY A 39 -6.69 -12.32 -0.44
C GLY A 39 -6.89 -11.97 -1.90
N GLN A 40 -5.84 -11.51 -2.59
CA GLN A 40 -5.88 -11.17 -4.03
C GLN A 40 -6.24 -12.37 -4.90
N ILE A 41 -5.67 -13.56 -4.59
CA ILE A 41 -5.98 -14.80 -5.32
C ILE A 41 -7.43 -15.24 -5.08
N LEU A 42 -7.93 -15.11 -3.85
CA LEU A 42 -9.30 -15.50 -3.51
C LEU A 42 -10.35 -14.58 -4.11
N ASN A 43 -10.08 -13.27 -4.18
CA ASN A 43 -10.96 -12.29 -4.80
C ASN A 43 -10.19 -11.02 -5.21
N GLU A 44 -9.86 -10.89 -6.48
CA GLU A 44 -9.11 -9.76 -7.04
C GLU A 44 -9.89 -8.43 -7.07
N ASN A 45 -11.23 -8.49 -6.93
CA ASN A 45 -12.12 -7.35 -7.17
C ASN A 45 -12.41 -6.52 -5.90
N GLU A 46 -11.68 -6.73 -4.81
CA GLU A 46 -11.91 -6.03 -3.57
C GLU A 46 -10.62 -5.44 -2.95
N ALA A 47 -10.77 -4.64 -1.90
CA ALA A 47 -9.63 -4.12 -1.17
C ALA A 47 -8.96 -5.23 -0.33
N HIS A 48 -7.62 -5.22 -0.28
CA HIS A 48 -6.83 -6.25 0.40
C HIS A 48 -6.07 -5.72 1.63
N GLY A 49 -6.43 -4.54 2.12
CA GLY A 49 -5.87 -4.02 3.37
C GLY A 49 -6.28 -4.88 4.58
N LEU A 50 -5.36 -5.03 5.55
CA LEU A 50 -5.52 -5.89 6.72
C LEU A 50 -6.87 -5.64 7.44
N LYS A 51 -7.11 -4.41 7.83
CA LYS A 51 -8.33 -4.04 8.58
C LYS A 51 -9.61 -4.26 7.78
N TYR A 52 -9.57 -3.98 6.46
CA TYR A 52 -10.71 -4.24 5.60
C TYR A 52 -11.06 -5.73 5.55
N MET A 53 -10.07 -6.58 5.26
CA MET A 53 -10.30 -8.01 5.14
C MET A 53 -10.68 -8.64 6.47
N HIS A 54 -9.99 -8.28 7.56
CA HIS A 54 -10.30 -8.79 8.89
C HIS A 54 -11.72 -8.36 9.32
N GLY A 55 -12.06 -7.08 9.16
CA GLY A 55 -13.39 -6.55 9.44
C GLY A 55 -14.49 -7.26 8.66
N LYS A 56 -14.24 -7.52 7.36
CA LYS A 56 -15.23 -8.16 6.48
C LYS A 56 -15.43 -9.65 6.77
N TYR A 57 -14.36 -10.39 6.97
CA TYR A 57 -14.40 -11.86 6.98
C TYR A 57 -14.40 -12.46 8.39
N ILE A 58 -13.78 -11.80 9.35
CA ILE A 58 -13.56 -12.33 10.71
C ILE A 58 -14.46 -11.64 11.73
N SER A 59 -14.19 -10.35 12.01
CA SER A 59 -14.92 -9.62 13.05
C SER A 59 -16.32 -9.19 12.62
N LYS A 60 -16.57 -9.12 11.29
CA LYS A 60 -17.85 -8.66 10.68
C LYS A 60 -18.28 -7.27 11.17
N SER A 61 -17.30 -6.42 11.41
CA SER A 61 -17.47 -5.04 11.86
C SER A 61 -16.45 -4.14 11.16
N ASP A 62 -16.73 -2.84 11.11
CA ASP A 62 -15.78 -1.86 10.64
C ASP A 62 -14.64 -1.75 11.65
N GLU A 63 -13.40 -1.96 11.17
CA GLU A 63 -12.23 -1.86 12.00
C GLU A 63 -11.52 -0.52 11.82
N GLN A 64 -11.03 -0.01 12.95
CA GLN A 64 -10.32 1.26 12.94
C GLN A 64 -8.95 1.11 12.27
N THR A 65 -8.73 1.92 11.25
CA THR A 65 -7.44 2.02 10.59
C THR A 65 -6.47 2.86 11.43
N PHE A 66 -5.19 2.83 11.06
CA PHE A 66 -4.20 3.71 11.67
C PHE A 66 -4.61 5.19 11.59
N SER A 67 -5.14 5.61 10.44
CA SER A 67 -5.59 6.99 10.22
C SER A 67 -6.77 7.38 11.10
N ASP A 68 -7.67 6.44 11.39
CA ASP A 68 -8.81 6.69 12.27
C ASP A 68 -8.37 6.91 13.72
N LEU A 69 -7.32 6.19 14.16
CA LEU A 69 -6.80 6.28 15.52
C LEU A 69 -5.84 7.45 15.73
N PHE A 70 -4.97 7.72 14.77
CA PHE A 70 -3.83 8.64 14.92
C PHE A 70 -3.79 9.77 13.89
N GLY A 71 -4.77 9.85 12.99
CA GLY A 71 -4.84 10.85 11.94
C GLY A 71 -3.62 10.80 11.02
N ASN A 72 -3.04 11.98 10.75
CA ASN A 72 -1.85 12.11 9.91
C ASN A 72 -0.53 12.03 10.70
N THR A 73 -0.57 11.58 11.96
CA THR A 73 0.64 11.47 12.78
C THR A 73 1.54 10.35 12.25
N LEU A 74 2.83 10.63 12.06
CA LEU A 74 3.78 9.59 11.65
C LEU A 74 3.97 8.59 12.79
N PHE A 75 4.04 7.29 12.47
CA PHE A 75 4.16 6.20 13.43
C PHE A 75 5.30 6.40 14.45
N LYS A 76 6.44 6.95 14.01
CA LYS A 76 7.60 7.25 14.88
C LYS A 76 7.33 8.25 16.01
N TYR A 77 6.24 9.01 15.94
CA TYR A 77 5.83 9.96 16.98
C TYR A 77 4.72 9.42 17.90
N ILE A 78 4.21 8.22 17.63
CA ILE A 78 3.23 7.55 18.48
C ILE A 78 3.94 7.03 19.74
N PRO A 79 3.44 7.33 20.96
CA PRO A 79 3.98 6.75 22.18
C PRO A 79 3.98 5.23 22.12
N ILE A 80 5.06 4.61 22.64
CA ILE A 80 5.29 3.17 22.54
C ILE A 80 4.14 2.35 23.16
N GLU A 81 3.48 2.89 24.18
CA GLU A 81 2.37 2.26 24.89
C GLU A 81 1.13 2.05 23.98
N TYR A 82 0.98 2.87 22.94
CA TYR A 82 -0.08 2.71 21.93
C TYR A 82 0.44 2.00 20.69
N ALA A 83 1.65 2.31 20.26
CA ALA A 83 2.26 1.74 19.07
C ALA A 83 2.37 0.22 19.14
N TYR A 84 2.80 -0.34 20.30
CA TYR A 84 2.92 -1.79 20.44
C TYR A 84 1.57 -2.50 20.48
N LEU A 85 0.55 -1.88 21.06
CA LEU A 85 -0.80 -2.44 21.07
C LEU A 85 -1.36 -2.53 19.65
N TYR A 86 -1.20 -1.46 18.85
CA TYR A 86 -1.60 -1.45 17.46
C TYR A 86 -0.88 -2.55 16.66
N ALA A 87 0.44 -2.64 16.79
CA ALA A 87 1.23 -3.67 16.12
C ALA A 87 0.89 -5.10 16.55
N ALA A 88 0.57 -5.30 17.84
CA ALA A 88 0.14 -6.60 18.35
C ALA A 88 -1.23 -7.01 17.77
N HIS A 89 -2.17 -6.07 17.63
CA HIS A 89 -3.45 -6.32 16.98
C HIS A 89 -3.26 -6.67 15.50
N ASP A 90 -2.40 -5.96 14.76
CA ASP A 90 -2.13 -6.29 13.37
C ASP A 90 -1.56 -7.72 13.20
N ALA A 91 -0.74 -8.17 14.15
CA ALA A 91 -0.22 -9.54 14.13
C ALA A 91 -1.31 -10.59 14.41
N ILE A 92 -2.24 -10.31 15.32
CA ILE A 92 -3.40 -11.18 15.62
C ILE A 92 -4.31 -11.26 14.40
N ASP A 93 -4.69 -10.11 13.85
CA ASP A 93 -5.57 -10.02 12.67
C ASP A 93 -4.97 -10.77 11.46
N THR A 94 -3.65 -10.65 11.27
CA THR A 94 -2.93 -11.37 10.23
C THR A 94 -2.99 -12.88 10.42
N TYR A 95 -2.84 -13.36 11.66
CA TYR A 95 -2.94 -14.78 11.97
C TYR A 95 -4.38 -15.31 11.78
N GLU A 96 -5.38 -14.58 12.22
CA GLU A 96 -6.78 -14.95 12.07
C GLU A 96 -7.19 -15.01 10.59
N LEU A 97 -6.72 -14.04 9.77
CA LEU A 97 -6.91 -14.10 8.32
C LEU A 97 -6.22 -15.30 7.68
N TYR A 98 -5.01 -15.66 8.12
CA TYR A 98 -4.36 -16.90 7.65
C TYR A 98 -5.21 -18.14 7.92
N GLU A 99 -5.71 -18.30 9.15
CA GLU A 99 -6.57 -19.44 9.49
C GLU A 99 -7.86 -19.48 8.67
N TYR A 100 -8.42 -18.32 8.34
CA TYR A 100 -9.58 -18.18 7.47
C TYR A 100 -9.26 -18.54 6.00
N GLN A 101 -8.16 -18.01 5.46
CA GLN A 101 -7.81 -18.15 4.03
C GLN A 101 -7.29 -19.55 3.67
N LYS A 102 -6.58 -20.19 4.58
CA LYS A 102 -5.94 -21.49 4.37
C LYS A 102 -6.88 -22.58 3.85
N PRO A 103 -8.05 -22.85 4.45
CA PRO A 103 -8.99 -23.82 3.92
C PRO A 103 -9.61 -23.39 2.58
N LEU A 104 -9.78 -22.08 2.33
CA LEU A 104 -10.34 -21.59 1.09
C LEU A 104 -9.41 -21.82 -0.10
N LEU A 105 -8.10 -21.56 0.06
CA LEU A 105 -7.11 -21.87 -0.98
C LEU A 105 -6.92 -23.38 -1.18
N ALA A 106 -7.11 -24.20 -0.15
CA ALA A 106 -7.02 -25.64 -0.26
C ALA A 106 -8.28 -26.29 -0.89
N SER A 107 -9.39 -25.55 -0.94
CA SER A 107 -10.66 -26.01 -1.53
C SER A 107 -10.58 -25.84 -3.04
N THR A 108 -10.18 -26.87 -3.75
CA THR A 108 -10.19 -26.90 -5.23
C THR A 108 -11.41 -27.65 -5.73
N ASP A 109 -12.22 -26.96 -6.53
CA ASP A 109 -13.12 -27.62 -7.48
C ASP A 109 -12.25 -28.27 -8.56
N LYS A 110 -12.50 -29.54 -8.92
CA LYS A 110 -11.63 -30.33 -9.82
C LYS A 110 -11.49 -29.74 -11.23
N ASP A 111 -12.36 -28.80 -11.58
CA ASP A 111 -12.41 -28.14 -12.89
C ASP A 111 -11.78 -26.73 -12.89
N MET A 112 -11.24 -26.25 -11.74
CA MET A 112 -10.62 -24.95 -11.61
C MET A 112 -9.10 -25.04 -11.45
N VAL A 113 -8.40 -23.94 -11.76
CA VAL A 113 -6.96 -23.79 -11.48
C VAL A 113 -6.72 -24.06 -10.00
N ASP A 114 -5.70 -24.87 -9.69
CA ASP A 114 -5.29 -25.12 -8.30
C ASP A 114 -4.70 -23.83 -7.71
N LEU A 115 -5.55 -23.06 -7.03
CA LEU A 115 -5.16 -21.79 -6.40
C LEU A 115 -4.08 -21.98 -5.35
N ASN A 116 -4.09 -23.10 -4.64
CA ASN A 116 -3.04 -23.39 -3.67
C ASN A 116 -1.70 -23.69 -4.36
N TRP A 117 -1.73 -24.38 -5.50
CA TRP A 117 -0.53 -24.59 -6.31
C TRP A 117 0.03 -23.24 -6.82
N LEU A 118 -0.81 -22.40 -7.39
CA LEU A 118 -0.45 -21.04 -7.84
C LEU A 118 0.20 -20.24 -6.69
N TYR A 119 -0.49 -20.19 -5.57
CA TYR A 119 -0.04 -19.48 -4.38
C TYR A 119 1.34 -19.94 -3.89
N ARG A 120 1.53 -21.27 -3.78
CA ARG A 120 2.75 -21.86 -3.23
C ARG A 120 3.94 -21.87 -4.18
N ASN A 121 3.69 -22.03 -5.49
CA ASN A 121 4.75 -22.24 -6.46
C ASN A 121 5.07 -21.01 -7.30
N ILE A 122 4.19 -20.02 -7.33
CA ILE A 122 4.41 -18.77 -8.08
C ILE A 122 4.45 -17.58 -7.13
N GLU A 123 3.37 -17.32 -6.38
CA GLU A 123 3.22 -16.06 -5.63
C GLU A 123 4.18 -15.95 -4.44
N ILE A 124 4.28 -16.99 -3.61
CA ILE A 124 5.19 -16.98 -2.46
C ILE A 124 6.66 -16.87 -2.90
N PRO A 125 7.17 -17.65 -3.87
CA PRO A 125 8.53 -17.46 -4.39
C PRO A 125 8.76 -16.09 -5.05
N MET A 126 7.73 -15.47 -5.65
CA MET A 126 7.83 -14.15 -6.26
C MET A 126 8.17 -13.05 -5.25
N ILE A 127 7.80 -13.22 -3.98
CA ILE A 127 8.13 -12.28 -2.90
C ILE A 127 9.65 -12.02 -2.85
N ASP A 128 10.45 -13.07 -2.94
CA ASP A 128 11.92 -12.95 -2.90
C ASP A 128 12.44 -12.15 -4.09
N VAL A 129 11.88 -12.38 -5.27
CA VAL A 129 12.24 -11.63 -6.48
C VAL A 129 11.89 -10.14 -6.34
N ILE A 130 10.70 -9.85 -5.82
CA ILE A 130 10.24 -8.47 -5.59
C ILE A 130 11.15 -7.77 -4.58
N VAL A 131 11.47 -8.41 -3.46
CA VAL A 131 12.40 -7.87 -2.44
C VAL A 131 13.75 -7.53 -3.04
N ASP A 132 14.31 -8.41 -3.87
CA ASP A 132 15.60 -8.17 -4.50
C ASP A 132 15.54 -7.08 -5.58
N LEU A 133 14.46 -7.01 -6.36
CA LEU A 133 14.23 -5.93 -7.33
C LEU A 133 14.12 -4.57 -6.65
N GLU A 134 13.38 -4.48 -5.56
CA GLU A 134 13.21 -3.23 -4.81
C GLU A 134 14.51 -2.80 -4.10
N ASP A 135 15.34 -3.74 -3.65
CA ASP A 135 16.63 -3.45 -3.05
C ASP A 135 17.65 -2.97 -4.08
N ILE A 136 17.65 -3.54 -5.30
CA ILE A 136 18.50 -3.09 -6.40
C ILE A 136 18.05 -1.71 -6.89
N GLY A 137 16.73 -1.50 -6.97
CA GLY A 137 16.13 -0.28 -7.50
C GLY A 137 16.28 -0.15 -9.02
N VAL A 138 15.88 1.00 -9.54
CA VAL A 138 15.94 1.36 -10.96
C VAL A 138 16.79 2.62 -11.10
N ALA A 139 17.75 2.59 -12.02
CA ALA A 139 18.53 3.78 -12.33
C ALA A 139 17.66 4.84 -13.02
N ILE A 140 17.71 6.07 -12.51
CA ILE A 140 16.96 7.21 -13.05
C ILE A 140 17.96 8.20 -13.63
N ASP A 141 17.73 8.63 -14.88
CA ASP A 141 18.44 9.77 -15.48
C ASP A 141 17.89 11.07 -14.86
N THR A 142 18.59 11.57 -13.86
CA THR A 142 18.17 12.77 -13.09
C THR A 142 18.27 14.04 -13.91
N GLU A 143 19.17 14.12 -14.90
CA GLU A 143 19.31 15.30 -15.78
C GLU A 143 18.12 15.35 -16.74
N TYR A 144 17.77 14.21 -17.35
CA TYR A 144 16.59 14.13 -18.20
C TYR A 144 15.30 14.39 -17.42
N LEU A 145 15.20 13.86 -16.19
CA LEU A 145 14.05 14.12 -15.32
C LEU A 145 13.89 15.61 -15.01
N ALA A 146 14.99 16.33 -14.76
CA ALA A 146 14.97 17.78 -14.54
C ALA A 146 14.43 18.53 -15.78
N THR A 147 14.88 18.14 -16.99
CA THR A 147 14.40 18.74 -18.24
C THR A 147 12.91 18.46 -18.49
N LEU A 148 12.46 17.23 -18.15
CA LEU A 148 11.04 16.87 -18.21
C LEU A 148 10.21 17.67 -17.22
N HIS A 149 10.69 17.85 -16.00
CA HIS A 149 10.00 18.63 -14.98
C HIS A 149 9.78 20.07 -15.44
N GLU A 150 10.83 20.74 -15.93
CA GLU A 150 10.74 22.09 -16.47
C GLU A 150 9.76 22.18 -17.64
N LYS A 151 9.86 21.25 -18.61
CA LYS A 151 8.97 21.18 -19.78
C LYS A 151 7.49 21.05 -19.36
N TYR A 152 7.19 20.13 -18.44
CA TYR A 152 5.80 19.90 -18.03
C TYR A 152 5.27 21.00 -17.14
N THR A 153 6.10 21.61 -16.29
CA THR A 153 5.73 22.81 -15.53
C THR A 153 5.37 23.97 -16.45
N ASN A 154 6.18 24.24 -17.47
CA ASN A 154 5.89 25.27 -18.47
C ASN A 154 4.62 24.97 -19.28
N ASN A 155 4.37 23.71 -19.63
CA ASN A 155 3.15 23.30 -20.31
C ASN A 155 1.91 23.44 -19.40
N LEU A 156 2.04 23.12 -18.13
CA LEU A 156 0.98 23.31 -17.14
C LEU A 156 0.60 24.81 -17.03
N VAL A 157 1.58 25.69 -16.86
CA VAL A 157 1.33 27.15 -16.81
C VAL A 157 0.59 27.62 -18.06
N LYS A 158 1.07 27.24 -19.26
CA LYS A 158 0.40 27.61 -20.51
C LYS A 158 -1.04 27.08 -20.64
N ALA A 159 -1.27 25.86 -20.16
CA ALA A 159 -2.60 25.27 -20.15
C ALA A 159 -3.53 26.00 -19.16
N LEU A 160 -2.98 26.36 -17.99
CA LEU A 160 -3.67 27.17 -16.99
C LEU A 160 -4.08 28.53 -17.53
N ASP A 161 -3.14 29.25 -18.14
CA ASP A 161 -3.39 30.57 -18.73
C ASP A 161 -4.46 30.48 -19.83
N LYS A 162 -4.40 29.44 -20.65
CA LYS A 162 -5.41 29.20 -21.67
C LYS A 162 -6.80 28.97 -21.07
N CYS A 163 -6.91 28.12 -20.06
CA CYS A 163 -8.18 27.87 -19.38
C CYS A 163 -8.71 29.15 -18.70
N ILE A 164 -7.85 29.93 -18.03
CA ILE A 164 -8.25 31.19 -17.38
C ILE A 164 -8.77 32.17 -18.43
N ASN A 165 -8.09 32.32 -19.56
CA ASN A 165 -8.52 33.22 -20.63
C ASN A 165 -9.87 32.80 -21.24
N GLU A 166 -10.09 31.50 -21.42
CA GLU A 166 -11.35 30.96 -21.97
C GLU A 166 -12.55 31.18 -21.03
N ILE A 167 -12.34 31.14 -19.72
CA ILE A 167 -13.42 31.30 -18.72
C ILE A 167 -13.53 32.69 -18.11
N SER A 168 -12.58 33.60 -18.40
CA SER A 168 -12.57 34.95 -17.85
C SER A 168 -13.82 35.75 -18.14
N ASP A 169 -14.41 35.56 -19.33
CA ASP A 169 -15.66 36.20 -19.74
C ASP A 169 -16.89 35.73 -18.93
N TYR A 170 -16.83 34.50 -18.44
CA TYR A 170 -17.90 33.90 -17.63
C TYR A 170 -17.70 34.06 -16.13
N MET A 171 -16.47 34.29 -15.70
CA MET A 171 -16.10 34.44 -14.29
C MET A 171 -15.21 35.68 -14.05
N PRO A 172 -15.77 36.88 -14.07
CA PRO A 172 -14.99 38.13 -14.01
C PRO A 172 -14.16 38.30 -12.74
N ASN A 173 -14.37 37.47 -11.70
CA ASN A 173 -13.61 37.50 -10.46
C ASN A 173 -12.60 36.33 -10.34
N ILE A 174 -12.31 35.60 -11.43
CA ILE A 174 -11.43 34.41 -11.39
C ILE A 174 -10.01 34.78 -10.98
N GLU A 175 -9.50 35.92 -11.41
CA GLU A 175 -8.17 36.39 -11.01
C GLU A 175 -8.11 36.66 -9.50
N LYS A 176 -9.14 37.27 -8.94
CA LYS A 176 -9.25 37.51 -7.49
C LYS A 176 -9.38 36.19 -6.72
N TYR A 177 -10.14 35.23 -7.25
CA TYR A 177 -10.27 33.90 -6.69
C TYR A 177 -8.92 33.17 -6.70
N ASN A 178 -8.23 33.13 -7.83
CA ASN A 178 -6.93 32.48 -7.97
C ASN A 178 -5.84 33.14 -7.10
N ALA A 179 -5.86 34.46 -6.95
CA ALA A 179 -4.95 35.19 -6.04
C ALA A 179 -5.13 34.78 -4.57
N SER A 180 -6.34 34.34 -4.19
CA SER A 180 -6.63 33.86 -2.83
C SER A 180 -6.39 32.34 -2.66
N HIS A 181 -6.18 31.59 -3.76
CA HIS A 181 -6.03 30.13 -3.79
C HIS A 181 -4.76 29.72 -4.56
N ILE A 182 -3.62 30.30 -4.20
CA ILE A 182 -2.33 30.11 -4.91
C ILE A 182 -1.95 28.63 -5.03
N ASP A 183 -2.21 27.83 -3.99
CA ASP A 183 -1.86 26.40 -3.98
C ASP A 183 -2.83 25.51 -4.79
N ASN A 184 -3.97 26.04 -5.21
CA ASN A 184 -4.95 25.32 -6.02
C ASN A 184 -5.85 26.27 -6.83
N PRO A 185 -5.33 26.87 -7.90
CA PRO A 185 -6.00 27.93 -8.65
C PRO A 185 -7.28 27.50 -9.38
N PHE A 186 -7.52 26.21 -9.53
CA PHE A 186 -8.72 25.68 -10.21
C PHE A 186 -9.80 25.16 -9.29
N ARG A 187 -9.74 25.40 -7.99
CA ARG A 187 -10.88 25.09 -7.13
C ARG A 187 -12.04 25.98 -7.52
N LEU A 188 -13.11 25.34 -8.01
CA LEU A 188 -14.40 26.00 -8.11
C LEU A 188 -14.85 26.40 -6.70
N PRO A 189 -15.44 27.61 -6.52
CA PRO A 189 -16.05 27.94 -5.24
C PRO A 189 -17.15 26.89 -4.91
N PRO A 190 -17.34 26.58 -3.62
CA PRO A 190 -18.37 25.63 -3.16
C PRO A 190 -19.75 26.10 -3.56
#